data_83bc49d1db1710c62081bb50a478ea9e
#
_entry.id   83bc49d1db1710c62081bb50a478ea9e
#
_cell.length_a   1.000
_cell.length_b   1.000
_cell.length_c   1.000
_cell.angle_alpha   90.00
_cell.angle_beta   90.00
_cell.angle_gamma   90.00
#
_symmetry.space_group_name_H-M   'P 1'
#
loop_
_entity.id
_entity.type
_entity.pdbx_description
1 polymer ?
#
loop_
_entity_poly.entity_id
_entity_poly.type
_entity_poly.pdbx_seq_one_letter_code
_entity_poly.pdbx_strand_id
1 'polypeptide(L)'
;MSAPRRSDWLLPAIAALFALSIAYGLTLDPIEASLRNSLRAPGPDFPFGTDHLGRDVLARIAHGFLRDVGLSLTIIVCSLVIGIAIGMLAAELAGATDRALTFVMDLMTSLPQIVIALILAAHLGGGELALILALSLTGWVKYARIARATAFSLREREFVTAARLAGGSRLYLLRRHILPHLLPLLSGLVALQFGHNILNIAALGFLGIGVQPPAPEWGAMIAEARPYFSQAPWLAIVPGIYLFVMTMVALMLTRRSGVRQERASVDPQPAQPTR
;
A
#
# COMPACT_ATOMS: atom_id res chain seq x y z
N MET A 1 -33.56 -11.97 -12.92
CA MET A 1 -32.96 -11.79 -11.59
C MET A 1 -32.34 -13.14 -11.20
N SER A 2 -31.03 -13.30 -11.37
CA SER A 2 -30.32 -14.52 -10.97
C SER A 2 -30.19 -14.53 -9.44
N ALA A 3 -30.52 -15.65 -8.80
CA ALA A 3 -30.34 -15.82 -7.37
C ALA A 3 -28.88 -15.54 -6.99
N PRO A 4 -28.61 -14.83 -5.87
CA PRO A 4 -27.26 -14.53 -5.45
C PRO A 4 -26.53 -15.86 -5.19
N ARG A 5 -25.37 -16.04 -5.82
CA ARG A 5 -24.51 -17.21 -5.57
C ARG A 5 -24.08 -17.20 -4.11
N ARG A 6 -24.00 -18.35 -3.45
CA ARG A 6 -23.54 -18.48 -2.04
C ARG A 6 -22.17 -17.80 -1.80
N SER A 7 -21.34 -17.65 -2.85
CA SER A 7 -20.08 -16.92 -2.81
C SER A 7 -20.21 -15.42 -2.57
N ASP A 8 -21.37 -14.80 -2.88
CA ASP A 8 -21.55 -13.35 -2.83
C ASP A 8 -21.64 -12.82 -1.39
N TRP A 9 -22.00 -13.70 -0.42
CA TRP A 9 -22.13 -13.36 1.00
C TRP A 9 -20.88 -13.68 1.83
N LEU A 10 -19.99 -14.55 1.34
CA LEU A 10 -18.79 -14.96 2.09
C LEU A 10 -17.81 -13.79 2.29
N LEU A 11 -17.56 -13.02 1.24
CA LEU A 11 -16.65 -11.88 1.31
C LEU A 11 -17.11 -10.78 2.26
N PRO A 12 -18.35 -10.26 2.18
CA PRO A 12 -18.82 -9.27 3.13
C PRO A 12 -18.88 -9.83 4.56
N ALA A 13 -19.16 -11.11 4.75
CA ALA A 13 -19.14 -11.74 6.08
C ALA A 13 -17.71 -11.78 6.66
N ILE A 14 -16.72 -12.19 5.87
CA ILE A 14 -15.31 -12.17 6.28
C ILE A 14 -14.85 -10.74 6.60
N ALA A 15 -15.20 -9.77 5.75
CA ALA A 15 -14.86 -8.36 5.98
C ALA A 15 -15.53 -7.80 7.25
N ALA A 16 -16.78 -8.19 7.53
CA ALA A 16 -17.49 -7.79 8.73
C ALA A 16 -16.86 -8.40 9.99
N LEU A 17 -16.53 -9.69 9.99
CA LEU A 17 -15.83 -10.36 11.08
C LEU A 17 -14.45 -9.74 11.33
N PHE A 18 -13.72 -9.46 10.26
CA PHE A 18 -12.42 -8.76 10.34
C PHE A 18 -12.60 -7.38 10.98
N ALA A 19 -13.55 -6.57 10.51
CA ALA A 19 -13.80 -5.24 11.05
C ALA A 19 -14.24 -5.27 12.52
N LEU A 20 -15.11 -6.21 12.90
CA LEU A 20 -15.57 -6.39 14.28
C LEU A 20 -14.43 -6.81 15.20
N SER A 21 -13.56 -7.74 14.77
CA SER A 21 -12.40 -8.16 15.57
C SER A 21 -11.39 -7.02 15.76
N ILE A 22 -11.15 -6.22 14.73
CA ILE A 22 -10.30 -5.02 14.85
C ILE A 22 -10.94 -4.01 15.81
N ALA A 23 -12.22 -3.68 15.63
CA ALA A 23 -12.92 -2.72 16.50
C ALA A 23 -12.90 -3.14 17.97
N TYR A 24 -13.14 -4.43 18.25
CA TYR A 24 -13.05 -4.96 19.62
C TYR A 24 -11.61 -4.96 20.14
N GLY A 25 -10.63 -5.41 19.36
CA GLY A 25 -9.22 -5.44 19.75
C GLY A 25 -8.63 -4.06 20.05
N LEU A 26 -9.15 -2.99 19.41
CA LEU A 26 -8.74 -1.61 19.69
C LEU A 26 -9.20 -1.10 21.07
N THR A 27 -10.15 -1.76 21.72
CA THR A 27 -10.56 -1.43 23.10
C THR A 27 -9.64 -2.03 24.17
N LEU A 28 -8.73 -2.92 23.78
CA LEU A 28 -7.80 -3.65 24.63
C LEU A 28 -6.40 -3.04 24.57
N ASP A 29 -5.61 -3.18 25.63
CA ASP A 29 -4.21 -2.72 25.65
C ASP A 29 -3.30 -3.73 24.95
N PRO A 30 -2.56 -3.35 23.88
CA PRO A 30 -1.67 -4.26 23.16
C PRO A 30 -0.32 -4.50 23.86
N ILE A 31 -0.03 -3.76 24.94
CA ILE A 31 1.28 -3.76 25.62
C ILE A 31 1.17 -4.38 27.02
N GLU A 32 -0.02 -4.43 27.59
CA GLU A 32 -0.24 -5.02 28.91
C GLU A 32 0.25 -6.47 28.93
N ALA A 33 1.31 -6.73 29.73
CA ALA A 33 1.99 -8.01 29.79
C ALA A 33 1.72 -8.69 31.14
N SER A 34 1.42 -10.00 31.11
CA SER A 34 1.23 -10.80 32.30
C SER A 34 1.86 -12.19 32.12
N LEU A 35 3.05 -12.40 32.65
CA LEU A 35 3.76 -13.68 32.52
C LEU A 35 2.93 -14.89 33.01
N ARG A 36 1.96 -14.65 33.91
CA ARG A 36 1.01 -15.68 34.37
C ARG A 36 0.13 -16.21 33.23
N ASN A 37 -0.09 -15.36 32.22
CA ASN A 37 -0.91 -15.68 31.05
C ASN A 37 -0.04 -16.01 29.82
N SER A 38 1.27 -16.24 29.97
CA SER A 38 2.17 -16.54 28.87
C SER A 38 1.72 -17.76 28.07
N LEU A 39 1.70 -17.65 26.73
CA LEU A 39 1.37 -18.71 25.76
C LEU A 39 0.02 -19.41 26.02
N ARG A 40 -0.98 -18.70 26.53
CA ARG A 40 -2.33 -19.25 26.69
C ARG A 40 -2.97 -19.45 25.30
N ALA A 41 -3.52 -20.64 25.11
CA ALA A 41 -4.26 -20.96 23.89
C ALA A 41 -5.53 -20.08 23.73
N PRO A 42 -6.03 -19.90 22.50
CA PRO A 42 -7.31 -19.24 22.26
C PRO A 42 -8.45 -19.79 23.14
N GLY A 43 -9.22 -18.89 23.74
CA GLY A 43 -10.28 -19.23 24.69
C GLY A 43 -11.19 -18.03 25.01
N PRO A 44 -12.16 -18.19 25.93
CA PRO A 44 -13.13 -17.15 26.23
C PRO A 44 -12.52 -15.83 26.72
N ASP A 45 -11.46 -15.91 27.55
CA ASP A 45 -10.77 -14.71 28.07
C ASP A 45 -9.87 -14.06 27.04
N PHE A 46 -9.26 -14.85 26.15
CA PHE A 46 -8.32 -14.41 25.09
C PHE A 46 -8.72 -15.07 23.76
N PRO A 47 -9.57 -14.45 22.95
CA PRO A 47 -10.12 -15.06 21.73
C PRO A 47 -9.05 -15.58 20.76
N PHE A 48 -7.90 -14.92 20.67
CA PHE A 48 -6.75 -15.34 19.84
C PHE A 48 -5.54 -15.80 20.66
N GLY A 49 -5.77 -16.06 21.97
CA GLY A 49 -4.70 -16.43 22.89
C GLY A 49 -3.78 -15.28 23.26
N THR A 50 -2.69 -15.62 23.92
CA THR A 50 -1.67 -14.66 24.37
C THR A 50 -0.29 -15.02 23.84
N ASP A 51 0.59 -14.03 23.77
CA ASP A 51 1.98 -14.22 23.35
C ASP A 51 2.90 -14.70 24.51
N HIS A 52 4.20 -14.76 24.23
CA HIS A 52 5.21 -15.23 25.18
C HIS A 52 5.38 -14.30 26.40
N LEU A 53 4.93 -13.06 26.34
CA LEU A 53 4.89 -12.13 27.47
C LEU A 53 3.49 -12.06 28.13
N GLY A 54 2.53 -12.86 27.63
CA GLY A 54 1.14 -12.88 28.11
C GLY A 54 0.32 -11.69 27.65
N ARG A 55 0.73 -11.00 26.56
CA ARG A 55 -0.03 -9.91 25.92
C ARG A 55 -1.13 -10.50 25.04
N ASP A 56 -2.29 -9.86 24.99
CA ASP A 56 -3.43 -10.29 24.17
C ASP A 56 -3.10 -10.16 22.67
N VAL A 57 -3.19 -11.30 21.94
CA VAL A 57 -2.93 -11.35 20.49
C VAL A 57 -3.95 -10.54 19.69
N LEU A 58 -5.24 -10.52 20.11
CA LEU A 58 -6.27 -9.75 19.43
C LEU A 58 -6.03 -8.24 19.54
N ALA A 59 -5.65 -7.76 20.75
CA ALA A 59 -5.26 -6.37 20.95
C ALA A 59 -4.08 -6.00 20.04
N ARG A 60 -3.05 -6.85 20.00
CA ARG A 60 -1.85 -6.64 19.18
C ARG A 60 -2.18 -6.63 17.68
N ILE A 61 -3.06 -7.53 17.21
CA ILE A 61 -3.52 -7.55 15.83
C ILE A 61 -4.23 -6.25 15.46
N ALA A 62 -5.12 -5.77 16.32
CA ALA A 62 -5.90 -4.56 16.04
C ALA A 62 -5.04 -3.30 15.98
N HIS A 63 -4.12 -3.14 16.92
CA HIS A 63 -3.19 -2.00 16.93
C HIS A 63 -2.13 -2.12 15.81
N GLY A 64 -1.68 -3.34 15.49
CA GLY A 64 -0.83 -3.64 14.33
C GLY A 64 -1.50 -3.25 13.02
N PHE A 65 -2.81 -3.52 12.86
CA PHE A 65 -3.59 -3.08 11.72
C PHE A 65 -3.50 -1.57 11.48
N LEU A 66 -3.76 -0.76 12.51
CA LEU A 66 -3.68 0.71 12.38
C LEU A 66 -2.27 1.17 11.99
N ARG A 67 -1.25 0.52 12.56
CA ARG A 67 0.15 0.82 12.27
C ARG A 67 0.53 0.47 10.84
N ASP A 68 0.25 -0.76 10.41
CA ASP A 68 0.59 -1.25 9.06
C ASP A 68 -0.13 -0.46 7.97
N VAL A 69 -1.43 -0.14 8.19
CA VAL A 69 -2.20 0.75 7.31
C VAL A 69 -1.59 2.14 7.27
N GLY A 70 -1.29 2.73 8.43
CA GLY A 70 -0.68 4.07 8.53
C GLY A 70 0.67 4.14 7.81
N LEU A 71 1.55 3.17 8.05
CA LEU A 71 2.84 3.05 7.36
C LEU A 71 2.66 2.90 5.85
N SER A 72 1.79 1.99 5.42
CA SER A 72 1.54 1.78 3.99
C SER A 72 1.03 3.04 3.29
N LEU A 73 0.08 3.75 3.89
CA LEU A 73 -0.44 5.01 3.35
C LEU A 73 0.64 6.09 3.29
N THR A 74 1.46 6.23 4.32
CA THR A 74 2.58 7.19 4.37
C THR A 74 3.58 6.90 3.26
N ILE A 75 3.99 5.63 3.09
CA ILE A 75 4.89 5.20 2.03
C ILE A 75 4.30 5.50 0.65
N ILE A 76 3.00 5.25 0.44
CA ILE A 76 2.32 5.56 -0.82
C ILE A 76 2.37 7.05 -1.11
N VAL A 77 2.02 7.90 -0.15
CA VAL A 77 2.02 9.36 -0.32
C VAL A 77 3.42 9.87 -0.64
N CYS A 78 4.44 9.45 0.09
CA CYS A 78 5.82 9.83 -0.17
C CYS A 78 6.28 9.37 -1.56
N SER A 79 6.05 8.09 -1.92
CA SER A 79 6.40 7.54 -3.23
C SER A 79 5.66 8.24 -4.37
N LEU A 80 4.38 8.55 -4.17
CA LEU A 80 3.54 9.26 -5.14
C LEU A 80 4.06 10.67 -5.41
N VAL A 81 4.35 11.43 -4.34
CA VAL A 81 4.87 12.80 -4.46
C VAL A 81 6.21 12.81 -5.18
N ILE A 82 7.16 11.95 -4.76
CA ILE A 82 8.46 11.81 -5.40
C ILE A 82 8.30 11.38 -6.87
N GLY A 83 7.48 10.37 -7.12
CA GLY A 83 7.28 9.82 -8.46
C GLY A 83 6.62 10.81 -9.42
N ILE A 84 5.57 11.52 -8.99
CA ILE A 84 4.95 12.57 -9.80
C ILE A 84 5.97 13.67 -10.10
N ALA A 85 6.69 14.16 -9.10
CA ALA A 85 7.65 15.23 -9.28
C ALA A 85 8.73 14.85 -10.30
N ILE A 86 9.34 13.67 -10.15
CA ILE A 86 10.41 13.19 -11.05
C ILE A 86 9.87 12.89 -12.44
N GLY A 87 8.72 12.21 -12.54
CA GLY A 87 8.12 11.87 -13.84
C GLY A 87 7.72 13.09 -14.66
N MET A 88 7.16 14.10 -14.00
CA MET A 88 6.81 15.35 -14.63
C MET A 88 8.04 16.17 -15.03
N LEU A 89 9.07 16.19 -14.19
CA LEU A 89 10.37 16.84 -14.49
C LEU A 89 11.01 16.21 -15.73
N ALA A 90 11.02 14.88 -15.82
CA ALA A 90 11.53 14.14 -16.97
C ALA A 90 10.79 14.53 -18.27
N ALA A 91 9.45 14.58 -18.20
CA ALA A 91 8.63 14.97 -19.35
C ALA A 91 8.84 16.45 -19.74
N GLU A 92 9.01 17.36 -18.77
CA GLU A 92 9.12 18.80 -19.04
C GLU A 92 10.48 19.17 -19.64
N LEU A 93 11.57 18.63 -19.08
CA LEU A 93 12.91 18.96 -19.55
C LEU A 93 13.31 18.20 -20.81
N ALA A 94 12.69 17.02 -21.05
CA ALA A 94 12.94 16.17 -22.21
C ALA A 94 14.47 15.91 -22.49
N GLY A 95 14.81 15.42 -23.67
CA GLY A 95 16.19 15.31 -24.15
C GLY A 95 17.14 14.50 -23.23
N ALA A 96 18.27 15.09 -22.84
CA ALA A 96 19.28 14.40 -22.03
C ALA A 96 18.82 14.13 -20.59
N THR A 97 18.08 15.08 -20.00
CA THR A 97 17.53 14.93 -18.62
C THR A 97 16.53 13.78 -18.56
N ASP A 98 15.64 13.69 -19.54
CA ASP A 98 14.69 12.59 -19.61
C ASP A 98 15.39 11.23 -19.75
N ARG A 99 16.43 11.14 -20.60
CA ARG A 99 17.24 9.92 -20.74
C ARG A 99 17.92 9.54 -19.42
N ALA A 100 18.52 10.51 -18.73
CA ALA A 100 19.19 10.26 -17.45
C ALA A 100 18.22 9.79 -16.37
N LEU A 101 17.06 10.44 -16.21
CA LEU A 101 16.04 10.03 -15.24
C LEU A 101 15.43 8.68 -15.58
N THR A 102 15.21 8.41 -16.87
CA THR A 102 14.75 7.07 -17.32
C THR A 102 15.78 6.00 -17.00
N PHE A 103 17.06 6.26 -17.24
CA PHE A 103 18.13 5.33 -16.88
C PHE A 103 18.15 5.03 -15.37
N VAL A 104 17.95 6.04 -14.51
CA VAL A 104 17.83 5.83 -13.05
C VAL A 104 16.60 4.97 -12.71
N MET A 105 15.46 5.23 -13.36
CA MET A 105 14.25 4.39 -13.17
C MET A 105 14.49 2.94 -13.59
N ASP A 106 15.22 2.72 -14.70
CA ASP A 106 15.55 1.37 -15.19
C ASP A 106 16.51 0.66 -14.24
N LEU A 107 17.53 1.37 -13.74
CA LEU A 107 18.47 0.86 -12.75
C LEU A 107 17.74 0.45 -11.46
N MET A 108 16.83 1.28 -10.96
CA MET A 108 16.04 0.95 -9.76
C MET A 108 15.13 -0.27 -9.95
N THR A 109 14.66 -0.53 -11.17
CA THR A 109 13.79 -1.69 -11.46
C THR A 109 14.56 -2.94 -11.87
N SER A 110 15.86 -2.86 -12.14
CA SER A 110 16.71 -4.02 -12.47
C SER A 110 16.94 -4.95 -11.28
N LEU A 111 16.78 -4.44 -10.06
CA LEU A 111 16.90 -5.19 -8.82
C LEU A 111 15.53 -5.37 -8.14
N PRO A 112 15.31 -6.48 -7.43
CA PRO A 112 14.10 -6.66 -6.65
C PRO A 112 13.95 -5.53 -5.61
N GLN A 113 12.79 -4.82 -5.65
CA GLN A 113 12.51 -3.69 -4.76
C GLN A 113 12.78 -4.02 -3.28
N ILE A 114 12.37 -5.22 -2.85
CA ILE A 114 12.52 -5.65 -1.45
C ILE A 114 13.99 -5.77 -1.03
N VAL A 115 14.88 -6.14 -1.93
CA VAL A 115 16.33 -6.27 -1.64
C VAL A 115 16.95 -4.89 -1.41
N ILE A 116 16.61 -3.92 -2.27
CA ILE A 116 17.10 -2.55 -2.11
C ILE A 116 16.53 -1.95 -0.82
N ALA A 117 15.23 -2.15 -0.56
CA ALA A 117 14.57 -1.65 0.65
C ALA A 117 15.19 -2.27 1.92
N LEU A 118 15.51 -3.56 1.90
CA LEU A 118 16.16 -4.27 3.00
C LEU A 118 17.53 -3.66 3.33
N ILE A 119 18.38 -3.44 2.32
CA ILE A 119 19.71 -2.84 2.49
C ILE A 119 19.59 -1.42 3.05
N LEU A 120 18.70 -0.60 2.48
CA LEU A 120 18.48 0.77 2.93
C LEU A 120 17.96 0.82 4.36
N ALA A 121 16.93 0.03 4.69
CA ALA A 121 16.34 -0.01 6.02
C ALA A 121 17.35 -0.50 7.07
N ALA A 122 18.16 -1.51 6.74
CA ALA A 122 19.22 -2.00 7.60
C ALA A 122 20.29 -0.93 7.85
N HIS A 123 20.71 -0.21 6.79
CA HIS A 123 21.70 0.88 6.91
C HIS A 123 21.19 2.07 7.73
N LEU A 124 19.89 2.34 7.66
CA LEU A 124 19.22 3.39 8.45
C LEU A 124 18.96 2.99 9.92
N GLY A 125 19.32 1.78 10.33
CA GLY A 125 19.18 1.30 11.71
C GLY A 125 17.82 0.70 12.05
N GLY A 126 16.97 0.44 11.06
CA GLY A 126 15.63 -0.13 11.24
C GLY A 126 14.60 0.84 11.83
N GLY A 127 13.42 0.30 12.17
CA GLY A 127 12.31 1.08 12.73
C GLY A 127 11.39 1.71 11.69
N GLU A 128 10.36 2.43 12.16
CA GLU A 128 9.31 2.98 11.30
C GLU A 128 9.82 3.96 10.24
N LEU A 129 10.71 4.88 10.66
CA LEU A 129 11.27 5.89 9.76
C LEU A 129 12.14 5.23 8.66
N ALA A 130 12.94 4.22 9.05
CA ALA A 130 13.76 3.48 8.09
C ALA A 130 12.90 2.75 7.05
N LEU A 131 11.78 2.13 7.49
CA LEU A 131 10.78 1.51 6.60
C LEU A 131 10.18 2.53 5.61
N ILE A 132 9.71 3.67 6.13
CA ILE A 132 9.11 4.73 5.30
C ILE A 132 10.10 5.21 4.25
N LEU A 133 11.32 5.54 4.66
CA LEU A 133 12.35 6.02 3.74
C LEU A 133 12.76 4.97 2.72
N ALA A 134 13.06 3.74 3.16
CA ALA A 134 13.51 2.67 2.29
C ALA A 134 12.45 2.29 1.24
N LEU A 135 11.20 2.10 1.66
CA LEU A 135 10.12 1.72 0.76
C LEU A 135 9.65 2.89 -0.13
N SER A 136 9.72 4.12 0.35
CA SER A 136 9.40 5.30 -0.47
C SER A 136 10.45 5.56 -1.54
N LEU A 137 11.74 5.47 -1.18
CA LEU A 137 12.87 5.65 -2.10
C LEU A 137 13.01 4.53 -3.13
N THR A 138 12.35 3.40 -2.94
CA THR A 138 12.31 2.31 -3.92
C THR A 138 10.98 2.24 -4.68
N GLY A 139 9.90 2.75 -4.08
CA GLY A 139 8.54 2.65 -4.63
C GLY A 139 8.14 3.72 -5.64
N TRP A 140 8.84 4.85 -5.69
CA TRP A 140 8.47 6.02 -6.50
C TRP A 140 8.48 5.77 -8.02
N VAL A 141 9.30 4.84 -8.49
CA VAL A 141 9.55 4.61 -9.92
C VAL A 141 8.26 4.29 -10.70
N LYS A 142 7.38 3.49 -10.12
CA LYS A 142 6.11 3.09 -10.74
C LYS A 142 5.22 4.31 -11.02
N TYR A 143 5.17 5.24 -10.06
CA TYR A 143 4.41 6.49 -10.20
C TYR A 143 5.08 7.43 -11.20
N ALA A 144 6.41 7.52 -11.19
CA ALA A 144 7.16 8.36 -12.11
C ALA A 144 6.99 7.93 -13.56
N ARG A 145 7.01 6.64 -13.87
CA ARG A 145 6.79 6.11 -15.23
C ARG A 145 5.41 6.50 -15.76
N ILE A 146 4.36 6.35 -14.95
CA ILE A 146 2.99 6.74 -15.35
C ILE A 146 2.89 8.24 -15.51
N ALA A 147 3.42 9.02 -14.56
CA ALA A 147 3.40 10.48 -14.61
C ALA A 147 4.13 11.00 -15.86
N ARG A 148 5.32 10.45 -16.16
CA ARG A 148 6.11 10.78 -17.34
C ARG A 148 5.35 10.47 -18.64
N ALA A 149 4.83 9.24 -18.80
CA ALA A 149 4.12 8.82 -20.00
C ALA A 149 2.85 9.66 -20.23
N THR A 150 2.07 9.92 -19.19
CA THR A 150 0.88 10.76 -19.23
C THR A 150 1.23 12.20 -19.59
N ALA A 151 2.26 12.77 -18.97
CA ALA A 151 2.68 14.14 -19.27
C ALA A 151 3.13 14.30 -20.71
N PHE A 152 3.92 13.36 -21.27
CA PHE A 152 4.28 13.37 -22.69
C PHE A 152 3.06 13.31 -23.61
N SER A 153 2.13 12.38 -23.38
CA SER A 153 0.92 12.24 -24.19
C SER A 153 0.03 13.50 -24.14
N LEU A 154 -0.12 14.13 -22.98
CA LEU A 154 -0.96 15.31 -22.81
C LEU A 154 -0.35 16.58 -23.39
N ARG A 155 0.99 16.70 -23.41
CA ARG A 155 1.68 17.90 -23.98
C ARG A 155 1.36 18.13 -25.45
N GLU A 156 1.06 17.08 -26.21
CA GLU A 156 0.75 17.11 -27.65
C GLU A 156 -0.74 17.37 -27.92
N ARG A 157 -1.58 17.37 -26.88
CA ARG A 157 -3.02 17.61 -27.05
C ARG A 157 -3.32 19.07 -27.35
N GLU A 158 -4.31 19.30 -28.23
CA GLU A 158 -4.71 20.62 -28.71
C GLU A 158 -5.04 21.60 -27.58
N PHE A 159 -5.76 21.16 -26.54
CA PHE A 159 -6.14 22.03 -25.43
C PHE A 159 -4.93 22.49 -24.59
N VAL A 160 -3.88 21.67 -24.46
CA VAL A 160 -2.64 22.05 -23.76
C VAL A 160 -1.85 23.03 -24.62
N THR A 161 -1.80 22.78 -25.94
CA THR A 161 -1.16 23.66 -26.90
C THR A 161 -1.85 25.03 -26.94
N ALA A 162 -3.17 25.07 -27.00
CA ALA A 162 -3.97 26.29 -26.94
C ALA A 162 -3.72 27.09 -25.64
N ALA A 163 -3.72 26.42 -24.49
CA ALA A 163 -3.43 27.05 -23.21
C ALA A 163 -1.99 27.61 -23.13
N ARG A 164 -1.04 26.93 -23.78
CA ARG A 164 0.34 27.41 -23.89
C ARG A 164 0.45 28.66 -24.78
N LEU A 165 -0.23 28.68 -25.94
CA LEU A 165 -0.28 29.84 -26.84
C LEU A 165 -0.98 31.04 -26.20
N ALA A 166 -1.96 30.82 -25.32
CA ALA A 166 -2.61 31.84 -24.50
C ALA A 166 -1.71 32.38 -23.36
N GLY A 167 -0.40 32.01 -23.30
CA GLY A 167 0.53 32.50 -22.30
C GLY A 167 0.55 31.72 -20.97
N GLY A 168 -0.07 30.54 -20.92
CA GLY A 168 -0.07 29.69 -19.72
C GLY A 168 1.34 29.29 -19.32
N SER A 169 1.73 29.56 -18.08
CA SER A 169 3.02 29.14 -17.52
C SER A 169 3.12 27.60 -17.41
N ARG A 170 4.34 27.07 -17.38
CA ARG A 170 4.58 25.61 -17.21
C ARG A 170 3.88 25.05 -15.98
N LEU A 171 3.96 25.74 -14.84
CA LEU A 171 3.32 25.33 -13.59
C LEU A 171 1.79 25.38 -13.68
N TYR A 172 1.24 26.35 -14.41
CA TYR A 172 -0.19 26.44 -14.68
C TYR A 172 -0.68 25.24 -15.50
N LEU A 173 0.01 24.92 -16.61
CA LEU A 173 -0.32 23.77 -17.47
C LEU A 173 -0.24 22.47 -16.67
N LEU A 174 0.78 22.31 -15.83
CA LEU A 174 0.97 21.16 -14.98
C LEU A 174 -0.19 20.98 -14.02
N ARG A 175 -0.52 22.01 -13.24
CA ARG A 175 -1.55 21.94 -12.18
C ARG A 175 -2.97 21.89 -12.72
N ARG A 176 -3.24 22.61 -13.81
CA ARG A 176 -4.60 22.79 -14.32
C ARG A 176 -4.99 21.77 -15.40
N HIS A 177 -4.03 21.26 -16.15
CA HIS A 177 -4.29 20.39 -17.29
C HIS A 177 -3.71 18.98 -17.13
N ILE A 178 -2.47 18.82 -16.67
CA ILE A 178 -1.81 17.51 -16.60
C ILE A 178 -2.21 16.75 -15.33
N LEU A 179 -2.02 17.35 -14.15
CA LEU A 179 -2.25 16.70 -12.86
C LEU A 179 -3.68 16.17 -12.67
N PRO A 180 -4.76 16.89 -13.07
CA PRO A 180 -6.12 16.36 -12.94
C PRO A 180 -6.40 15.13 -13.81
N HIS A 181 -5.71 14.98 -14.94
CA HIS A 181 -5.81 13.80 -15.80
C HIS A 181 -4.95 12.64 -15.30
N LEU A 182 -3.87 12.93 -14.58
CA LEU A 182 -2.97 11.94 -14.03
C LEU A 182 -3.56 11.25 -12.80
N LEU A 183 -4.22 11.99 -11.90
CA LEU A 183 -4.73 11.48 -10.62
C LEU A 183 -5.66 10.27 -10.75
N PRO A 184 -6.64 10.24 -11.69
CA PRO A 184 -7.48 9.06 -11.88
C PRO A 184 -6.69 7.82 -12.30
N LEU A 185 -5.68 7.98 -13.15
CA LEU A 185 -4.82 6.87 -13.59
C LEU A 185 -4.00 6.28 -12.43
N LEU A 186 -3.54 7.14 -11.52
CA LEU A 186 -2.78 6.72 -10.36
C LEU A 186 -3.64 6.06 -9.28
N SER A 187 -4.94 6.33 -9.22
CA SER A 187 -5.83 5.78 -8.19
C SER A 187 -5.87 4.25 -8.17
N GLY A 188 -5.91 3.61 -9.34
CA GLY A 188 -5.85 2.15 -9.47
C GLY A 188 -4.51 1.57 -9.01
N LEU A 189 -3.41 2.27 -9.33
CA LEU A 189 -2.07 1.88 -8.89
C LEU A 189 -1.90 2.02 -7.38
N VAL A 190 -2.47 3.07 -6.77
CA VAL A 190 -2.44 3.28 -5.31
C VAL A 190 -3.04 2.10 -4.56
N ALA A 191 -4.22 1.63 -4.99
CA ALA A 191 -4.88 0.49 -4.35
C ALA A 191 -4.06 -0.80 -4.47
N LEU A 192 -3.42 -1.04 -5.62
CA LEU A 192 -2.53 -2.18 -5.83
C LEU A 192 -1.28 -2.08 -4.94
N GLN A 193 -0.67 -0.89 -4.88
CA GLN A 193 0.54 -0.64 -4.10
C GLN A 193 0.27 -0.71 -2.59
N PHE A 194 -0.95 -0.42 -2.14
CA PHE A 194 -1.32 -0.57 -0.74
C PHE A 194 -1.13 -2.02 -0.25
N GLY A 195 -1.70 -3.00 -0.96
CA GLY A 195 -1.51 -4.42 -0.61
C GLY A 195 -0.05 -4.87 -0.72
N HIS A 196 0.68 -4.38 -1.73
CA HIS A 196 2.12 -4.66 -1.89
C HIS A 196 2.96 -4.11 -0.74
N ASN A 197 2.67 -2.89 -0.29
CA ASN A 197 3.40 -2.28 0.81
C ASN A 197 3.14 -2.97 2.14
N ILE A 198 1.90 -3.40 2.42
CA ILE A 198 1.59 -4.22 3.60
C ILE A 198 2.48 -5.48 3.65
N LEU A 199 2.61 -6.19 2.51
CA LEU A 199 3.47 -7.37 2.43
C LEU A 199 4.96 -7.02 2.59
N ASN A 200 5.43 -5.91 2.02
CA ASN A 200 6.82 -5.48 2.16
C ASN A 200 7.14 -5.04 3.60
N ILE A 201 6.23 -4.32 4.27
CA ILE A 201 6.37 -3.95 5.68
C ILE A 201 6.47 -5.21 6.53
N ALA A 202 5.54 -6.14 6.35
CA ALA A 202 5.54 -7.40 7.09
C ALA A 202 6.79 -8.25 6.81
N ALA A 203 7.29 -8.28 5.57
CA ALA A 203 8.51 -8.99 5.22
C ALA A 203 9.75 -8.39 5.92
N LEU A 204 9.87 -7.05 5.92
CA LEU A 204 10.97 -6.36 6.61
C LEU A 204 10.85 -6.47 8.13
N GLY A 205 9.63 -6.40 8.68
CA GLY A 205 9.32 -6.65 10.09
C GLY A 205 9.71 -8.07 10.51
N PHE A 206 9.35 -9.07 9.70
CA PHE A 206 9.73 -10.47 9.93
C PHE A 206 11.24 -10.71 9.92
N LEU A 207 12.00 -9.90 9.16
CA LEU A 207 13.47 -9.91 9.16
C LEU A 207 14.09 -9.11 10.31
N GLY A 208 13.26 -8.50 11.17
CA GLY A 208 13.73 -7.75 12.34
C GLY A 208 14.21 -6.33 12.06
N ILE A 209 14.02 -5.83 10.83
CA ILE A 209 14.44 -4.47 10.42
C ILE A 209 13.25 -3.50 10.46
N GLY A 210 12.05 -4.03 10.69
CA GLY A 210 10.80 -3.27 10.77
C GLY A 210 10.60 -2.51 12.07
N VAL A 211 9.33 -2.38 12.41
CA VAL A 211 8.90 -1.76 13.67
C VAL A 211 9.49 -2.54 14.86
N GLN A 212 10.03 -1.79 15.82
CA GLN A 212 10.67 -2.42 16.99
C GLN A 212 9.67 -2.67 18.12
N PRO A 213 9.83 -3.79 18.86
CA PRO A 213 9.06 -4.03 20.09
C PRO A 213 9.15 -2.85 21.09
N PRO A 214 8.13 -2.60 21.91
CA PRO A 214 6.93 -3.41 22.14
C PRO A 214 5.79 -3.17 21.14
N ALA A 215 5.98 -2.26 20.20
CA ALA A 215 4.95 -1.85 19.25
C ALA A 215 4.50 -3.02 18.34
N PRO A 216 3.18 -3.29 18.22
CA PRO A 216 2.69 -4.37 17.38
C PRO A 216 2.78 -4.00 15.90
N GLU A 217 3.28 -4.95 15.10
CA GLU A 217 3.31 -4.96 13.63
C GLU A 217 3.23 -6.43 13.20
N TRP A 218 2.44 -6.75 12.20
CA TRP A 218 2.10 -8.15 11.89
C TRP A 218 3.30 -9.00 11.49
N GLY A 219 4.27 -8.46 10.75
CA GLY A 219 5.49 -9.18 10.38
C GLY A 219 6.40 -9.43 11.58
N ALA A 220 6.58 -8.44 12.45
CA ALA A 220 7.32 -8.58 13.69
C ALA A 220 6.66 -9.60 14.64
N MET A 221 5.32 -9.60 14.73
CA MET A 221 4.58 -10.60 15.49
C MET A 221 4.84 -12.03 14.99
N ILE A 222 4.88 -12.24 13.67
CA ILE A 222 5.22 -13.55 13.08
C ILE A 222 6.68 -13.91 13.39
N ALA A 223 7.59 -12.95 13.38
CA ALA A 223 8.99 -13.19 13.75
C ALA A 223 9.13 -13.59 15.24
N GLU A 224 8.44 -12.88 16.13
CA GLU A 224 8.40 -13.19 17.58
C GLU A 224 7.83 -14.60 17.85
N ALA A 225 6.94 -15.10 17.00
CA ALA A 225 6.31 -16.42 17.12
C ALA A 225 7.26 -17.59 16.81
N ARG A 226 8.36 -17.39 16.07
CA ARG A 226 9.24 -18.48 15.59
C ARG A 226 9.70 -19.44 16.69
N PRO A 227 10.23 -19.00 17.85
CA PRO A 227 10.71 -19.90 18.88
C PRO A 227 9.58 -20.72 19.54
N TYR A 228 8.34 -20.25 19.42
CA TYR A 228 7.17 -20.82 20.11
C TYR A 228 6.23 -21.57 19.17
N PHE A 229 6.59 -21.72 17.90
CA PHE A 229 5.68 -22.24 16.86
C PHE A 229 5.13 -23.64 17.19
N SER A 230 5.93 -24.51 17.78
CA SER A 230 5.49 -25.86 18.18
C SER A 230 4.51 -25.88 19.34
N GLN A 231 4.55 -24.87 20.24
CA GLN A 231 3.73 -24.79 21.43
C GLN A 231 2.51 -23.87 21.23
N ALA A 232 2.69 -22.78 20.46
CA ALA A 232 1.73 -21.71 20.27
C ALA A 232 1.62 -21.29 18.80
N PRO A 233 1.17 -22.18 17.89
CA PRO A 233 1.12 -21.91 16.45
C PRO A 233 0.20 -20.73 16.08
N TRP A 234 -0.81 -20.41 16.91
CA TRP A 234 -1.71 -19.27 16.70
C TRP A 234 -0.97 -17.95 16.62
N LEU A 235 0.18 -17.80 17.28
CA LEU A 235 0.98 -16.56 17.26
C LEU A 235 1.47 -16.20 15.86
N ALA A 236 1.70 -17.18 14.97
CA ALA A 236 2.07 -16.95 13.60
C ALA A 236 0.86 -17.03 12.65
N ILE A 237 -0.07 -17.94 12.90
CA ILE A 237 -1.22 -18.20 12.03
C ILE A 237 -2.17 -17.00 12.02
N VAL A 238 -2.49 -16.43 13.20
CA VAL A 238 -3.44 -15.33 13.31
C VAL A 238 -2.97 -14.09 12.52
N PRO A 239 -1.79 -13.50 12.77
CA PRO A 239 -1.33 -12.37 11.97
C PRO A 239 -1.15 -12.72 10.49
N GLY A 240 -0.77 -13.97 10.15
CA GLY A 240 -0.71 -14.44 8.76
C GLY A 240 -2.07 -14.42 8.05
N ILE A 241 -3.15 -14.84 8.73
CA ILE A 241 -4.51 -14.74 8.19
C ILE A 241 -4.92 -13.29 7.99
N TYR A 242 -4.61 -12.39 8.94
CA TYR A 242 -4.93 -10.96 8.81
C TYR A 242 -4.20 -10.30 7.65
N LEU A 243 -2.90 -10.61 7.45
CA LEU A 243 -2.13 -10.19 6.27
C LEU A 243 -2.76 -10.68 4.97
N PHE A 244 -3.16 -11.95 4.92
CA PHE A 244 -3.79 -12.53 3.75
C PHE A 244 -5.12 -11.85 3.43
N VAL A 245 -6.01 -11.71 4.42
CA VAL A 245 -7.33 -11.06 4.24
C VAL A 245 -7.14 -9.61 3.77
N MET A 246 -6.24 -8.85 4.40
CA MET A 246 -5.98 -7.47 4.06
C MET A 246 -5.47 -7.31 2.63
N THR A 247 -4.53 -8.15 2.21
CA THR A 247 -4.01 -8.16 0.84
C THR A 247 -5.09 -8.53 -0.17
N MET A 248 -5.93 -9.51 0.14
CA MET A 248 -7.06 -9.90 -0.72
C MET A 248 -8.08 -8.79 -0.87
N VAL A 249 -8.43 -8.09 0.22
CA VAL A 249 -9.32 -6.92 0.17
C VAL A 249 -8.74 -5.82 -0.72
N ALA A 250 -7.45 -5.51 -0.58
CA ALA A 250 -6.76 -4.52 -1.40
C ALA A 250 -6.81 -4.89 -2.90
N LEU A 251 -6.53 -6.15 -3.25
CA LEU A 251 -6.60 -6.63 -4.64
C LEU A 251 -8.03 -6.58 -5.22
N MET A 252 -9.05 -6.89 -4.42
CA MET A 252 -10.44 -6.82 -4.86
C MET A 252 -10.91 -5.40 -5.13
N LEU A 253 -10.49 -4.44 -4.30
CA LEU A 253 -10.76 -3.02 -4.52
C LEU A 253 -10.14 -2.54 -5.83
N THR A 254 -8.91 -2.98 -6.15
CA THR A 254 -8.23 -2.66 -7.41
C THR A 254 -8.99 -3.17 -8.62
N ARG A 255 -9.47 -4.42 -8.60
CA ARG A 255 -10.24 -5.01 -9.70
C ARG A 255 -11.55 -4.24 -9.97
N ARG A 256 -12.26 -3.82 -8.92
CA ARG A 256 -13.50 -3.03 -9.05
C ARG A 256 -13.25 -1.66 -9.67
N SER A 257 -12.15 -1.03 -9.32
CA SER A 257 -11.76 0.28 -9.89
C SER A 257 -11.39 0.18 -11.38
N GLY A 258 -10.66 -0.87 -11.79
CA GLY A 258 -10.30 -1.12 -13.20
C GLY A 258 -11.52 -1.37 -14.10
N VAL A 259 -12.45 -2.23 -13.67
CA VAL A 259 -13.69 -2.52 -14.41
C VAL A 259 -14.59 -1.27 -14.56
N ARG A 260 -14.55 -0.37 -13.58
CA ARG A 260 -15.33 0.88 -13.65
C ARG A 260 -14.75 1.88 -14.65
N GLN A 261 -13.41 1.94 -14.77
CA GLN A 261 -12.74 2.77 -15.79
C GLN A 261 -12.96 2.25 -17.21
N GLU A 262 -12.93 0.94 -17.41
CA GLU A 262 -13.18 0.32 -18.70
C GLU A 262 -14.63 0.56 -19.19
N ARG A 263 -15.62 0.48 -18.30
CA ARG A 263 -17.02 0.81 -18.63
C ARG A 263 -17.23 2.29 -18.96
N ALA A 264 -16.53 3.18 -18.27
CA ALA A 264 -16.62 4.62 -18.55
C ALA A 264 -15.96 5.02 -19.88
N SER A 265 -15.01 4.23 -20.39
CA SER A 265 -14.35 4.46 -21.68
C SER A 265 -15.10 3.85 -22.87
N VAL A 266 -16.00 2.90 -22.63
CA VAL A 266 -16.79 2.19 -23.68
C VAL A 266 -18.16 2.81 -23.89
N ASP A 267 -18.63 3.72 -22.99
CA ASP A 267 -19.93 4.39 -23.17
C ASP A 267 -19.82 5.41 -24.32
N PRO A 268 -20.53 5.18 -25.47
CA PRO A 268 -20.38 6.05 -26.64
C PRO A 268 -20.91 7.43 -26.29
N GLN A 269 -20.12 8.46 -26.57
CA GLN A 269 -20.60 9.84 -26.57
C GLN A 269 -21.92 9.91 -27.38
N PRO A 270 -22.98 10.55 -26.86
CA PRO A 270 -24.21 10.73 -27.60
C PRO A 270 -23.88 11.38 -28.93
N ALA A 271 -24.32 10.73 -30.03
CA ALA A 271 -24.12 11.18 -31.38
C ALA A 271 -24.50 12.67 -31.47
N GLN A 272 -23.55 13.51 -31.87
CA GLN A 272 -23.86 14.92 -32.14
C GLN A 272 -24.89 14.95 -33.26
N PRO A 273 -26.00 15.69 -33.11
CA PRO A 273 -26.98 15.86 -34.21
C PRO A 273 -26.27 16.57 -35.36
N THR A 274 -26.19 15.88 -36.48
CA THR A 274 -25.79 16.48 -37.77
C THR A 274 -26.73 17.62 -38.08
N ARG A 275 -26.21 18.83 -38.14
CA ARG A 275 -26.87 19.98 -38.75
C ARG A 275 -26.49 20.10 -40.22
#